data_b47dc4b11c76b6299704e52e7d4c7978
#
_entry.id   b47dc4b11c76b6299704e52e7d4c7978
#
_cell.length_a   1.000
_cell.length_b   1.000
_cell.length_c   1.000
_cell.angle_alpha   90.00
_cell.angle_beta   90.00
_cell.angle_gamma   90.00
#
_symmetry.space_group_name_H-M   'P 1'
#
loop_
_entity.id
_entity.type
_entity.pdbx_description
1 polymer ?
#
loop_
_entity_poly.entity_id
_entity_poly.type
_entity_poly.pdbx_seq_one_letter_code
_entity_poly.pdbx_strand_id
1 'polypeptide(L)'
;MVTKTQRKLRDTHDRRYYWMGKVKHIKVADDPIKKNLVATITFKCYPFAFHEDEYFDDVWDTFDFESDNSTWTKWALGYEKKKTPVYFVNAGYTSISPVIICSEDITLKDANGTIYYLKKGENKDFALTLDIGINYFEAQGNGTVAMHYSNEVMV
;
A
#
# COMPACT_ATOMS: atom_id res chain seq x y z
N MET A 1 -7.26 0.09 29.61
CA MET A 1 -7.52 -1.03 28.68
C MET A 1 -6.59 -0.84 27.48
N VAL A 2 -5.54 -1.64 27.33
CA VAL A 2 -4.59 -1.52 26.24
C VAL A 2 -5.17 -2.23 25.02
N THR A 3 -5.36 -1.51 23.93
CA THR A 3 -5.94 -2.08 22.72
C THR A 3 -5.01 -3.14 22.12
N LYS A 4 -5.49 -4.37 21.95
CA LYS A 4 -4.75 -5.49 21.35
C LYS A 4 -4.57 -5.33 19.84
N THR A 5 -5.26 -4.39 19.20
CA THR A 5 -5.31 -4.20 17.75
C THR A 5 -4.19 -3.26 17.29
N GLN A 6 -3.47 -3.63 16.26
CA GLN A 6 -2.54 -2.74 15.58
C GLN A 6 -3.30 -1.59 14.89
N ARG A 7 -2.71 -0.40 14.92
CA ARG A 7 -3.27 0.80 14.28
C ARG A 7 -2.18 1.58 13.57
N LYS A 8 -2.56 2.38 12.59
CA LYS A 8 -1.69 3.34 11.93
C LYS A 8 -1.22 4.40 12.94
N LEU A 9 0.09 4.56 13.06
CA LEU A 9 0.74 5.63 13.81
C LEU A 9 1.38 6.58 12.81
N ARG A 10 1.03 7.85 12.88
CA ARG A 10 1.56 8.90 12.01
C ARG A 10 2.37 9.88 12.83
N ASP A 11 3.49 10.34 12.27
CA ASP A 11 4.22 11.47 12.79
C ASP A 11 3.72 12.77 12.11
N THR A 12 3.63 13.84 12.87
CA THR A 12 3.26 15.16 12.32
C THR A 12 4.41 15.81 11.56
N HIS A 13 5.66 15.36 11.75
CA HIS A 13 6.84 15.86 11.05
C HIS A 13 6.97 15.28 9.64
N ASP A 14 6.63 14.01 9.47
CA ASP A 14 6.61 13.39 8.16
C ASP A 14 5.30 12.65 7.93
N ARG A 15 4.42 13.26 7.15
CA ARG A 15 3.08 12.74 6.84
C ARG A 15 3.07 11.74 5.70
N ARG A 16 4.18 11.55 5.00
CA ARG A 16 4.30 10.60 3.88
C ARG A 16 4.30 9.16 4.35
N TYR A 17 4.65 8.94 5.63
CA TYR A 17 4.80 7.60 6.17
C TYR A 17 3.90 7.35 7.37
N TYR A 18 3.54 6.10 7.57
CA TYR A 18 2.92 5.63 8.79
C TYR A 18 3.51 4.29 9.23
N TRP A 19 3.41 3.99 10.52
CA TRP A 19 3.82 2.71 11.08
C TRP A 19 2.60 1.95 11.59
N MET A 20 2.62 0.62 11.44
CA MET A 20 1.63 -0.23 12.11
C MET A 20 2.14 -0.57 13.51
N GLY A 21 1.42 -0.12 14.54
CA GLY A 21 1.84 -0.28 15.92
C GLY A 21 0.69 -0.56 16.88
N LYS A 22 1.06 -1.10 18.04
CA LYS A 22 0.17 -1.27 19.19
C LYS A 22 0.80 -0.69 20.43
N VAL A 23 -0.02 -0.18 21.34
CA VAL A 23 0.45 0.29 22.65
C VAL A 23 0.98 -0.90 23.42
N LYS A 24 2.24 -0.81 23.84
CA LYS A 24 2.92 -1.81 24.68
C LYS A 24 2.81 -1.46 26.15
N HIS A 25 3.06 -0.21 26.49
CA HIS A 25 3.10 0.25 27.87
C HIS A 25 2.67 1.71 27.96
N ILE A 26 1.98 2.05 29.04
CA ILE A 26 1.64 3.43 29.40
C ILE A 26 2.14 3.65 30.82
N LYS A 27 3.01 4.64 31.01
CA LYS A 27 3.49 5.08 32.32
C LYS A 27 2.98 6.50 32.53
N VAL A 28 2.31 6.70 33.65
CA VAL A 28 1.87 8.03 34.09
C VAL A 28 2.70 8.43 35.30
N ALA A 29 3.27 9.60 35.26
CA ALA A 29 4.01 10.18 36.36
C ALA A 29 3.48 11.57 36.66
N ASP A 30 3.43 11.90 37.93
CA ASP A 30 3.12 13.25 38.41
C ASP A 30 4.41 14.08 38.44
N ASP A 31 4.39 15.29 37.91
CA ASP A 31 5.46 16.26 38.06
C ASP A 31 5.06 17.27 39.14
N PRO A 32 5.56 17.09 40.39
CA PRO A 32 5.15 17.93 41.54
C PRO A 32 5.64 19.36 41.38
N ILE A 33 6.66 19.62 40.56
CA ILE A 33 7.23 20.97 40.36
C ILE A 33 6.33 21.76 39.39
N LYS A 34 5.94 21.13 38.28
CA LYS A 34 5.12 21.77 37.24
C LYS A 34 3.63 21.59 37.46
N LYS A 35 3.22 20.80 38.44
CA LYS A 35 1.81 20.40 38.69
C LYS A 35 1.12 19.82 37.45
N ASN A 36 1.88 19.10 36.63
CA ASN A 36 1.41 18.47 35.38
C ASN A 36 1.50 16.96 35.48
N LEU A 37 0.56 16.27 34.84
CA LEU A 37 0.60 14.85 34.62
C LEU A 37 1.38 14.57 33.31
N VAL A 38 2.45 13.77 33.41
CA VAL A 38 3.25 13.32 32.26
C VAL A 38 2.91 11.88 31.96
N ALA A 39 2.37 11.62 30.78
CA ALA A 39 2.10 10.27 30.30
C ALA A 39 3.13 9.89 29.23
N THR A 40 3.86 8.80 29.49
CA THR A 40 4.77 8.20 28.52
C THR A 40 4.10 6.97 27.92
N ILE A 41 3.88 6.98 26.61
CA ILE A 41 3.25 5.89 25.88
C ILE A 41 4.31 5.21 25.01
N THR A 42 4.51 3.92 25.24
CA THR A 42 5.46 3.11 24.46
C THR A 42 4.65 2.27 23.47
N PHE A 43 5.03 2.37 22.19
CA PHE A 43 4.45 1.58 21.13
C PHE A 43 5.40 0.45 20.72
N LYS A 44 4.84 -0.72 20.37
CA LYS A 44 5.54 -1.75 19.61
C LYS A 44 5.08 -1.64 18.18
N CYS A 45 5.96 -1.15 17.31
CA CYS A 45 5.70 -0.96 15.90
C CYS A 45 6.27 -2.12 15.08
N TYR A 46 5.71 -2.31 13.91
CA TYR A 46 6.34 -3.06 12.84
C TYR A 46 7.64 -2.35 12.41
N PRO A 47 8.70 -3.07 12.02
CA PRO A 47 10.01 -2.44 11.80
C PRO A 47 10.10 -1.54 10.56
N PHE A 48 9.19 -1.69 9.62
CA PHE A 48 9.14 -0.86 8.42
C PHE A 48 8.02 0.17 8.50
N ALA A 49 8.24 1.34 7.90
CA ALA A 49 7.20 2.32 7.64
C ALA A 49 6.49 1.96 6.32
N PHE A 50 5.28 2.42 6.17
CA PHE A 50 4.50 2.30 4.94
C PHE A 50 4.33 3.68 4.36
N HIS A 51 4.54 3.82 3.06
CA HIS A 51 4.20 5.03 2.34
C HIS A 51 2.69 5.19 2.30
N GLU A 52 2.19 6.41 2.54
CA GLU A 52 0.76 6.69 2.44
C GLU A 52 0.46 7.07 1.00
N ASP A 53 0.09 6.07 0.19
CA ASP A 53 -0.29 6.30 -1.19
C ASP A 53 -1.62 7.04 -1.23
N GLU A 54 -1.61 8.19 -1.87
CA GLU A 54 -2.82 8.86 -2.30
C GLU A 54 -3.22 8.31 -3.69
N TYR A 55 -4.51 8.39 -4.00
CA TYR A 55 -5.00 8.07 -5.34
C TYR A 55 -4.51 9.13 -6.32
N PHE A 56 -3.61 8.76 -7.22
CA PHE A 56 -3.06 9.66 -8.22
C PHE A 56 -3.74 9.43 -9.56
N ASP A 57 -4.29 10.49 -10.13
CA ASP A 57 -4.86 10.48 -11.49
C ASP A 57 -3.84 10.83 -12.57
N ASP A 58 -2.67 11.35 -12.18
CA ASP A 58 -1.62 11.84 -13.07
C ASP A 58 -0.37 10.95 -13.00
N VAL A 59 0.32 10.80 -14.14
CA VAL A 59 1.57 10.04 -14.26
C VAL A 59 2.69 10.66 -13.42
N TRP A 60 2.68 11.98 -13.22
CA TRP A 60 3.67 12.70 -12.42
C TRP A 60 3.45 12.56 -10.92
N ASP A 61 2.20 12.37 -10.49
CA ASP A 61 1.86 12.19 -9.07
C ASP A 61 2.37 10.85 -8.51
N THR A 62 2.69 9.89 -9.38
CA THR A 62 3.25 8.59 -8.98
C THR A 62 4.77 8.63 -8.80
N PHE A 63 5.43 9.74 -9.16
CA PHE A 63 6.86 9.89 -9.03
C PHE A 63 7.22 10.80 -7.86
N ASP A 64 7.69 10.21 -6.78
CA ASP A 64 8.24 10.95 -5.64
C ASP A 64 9.73 11.17 -5.85
N PHE A 65 10.10 12.39 -6.24
CA PHE A 65 11.50 12.80 -6.48
C PHE A 65 12.37 12.77 -5.20
N GLU A 66 11.75 12.77 -4.03
CA GLU A 66 12.48 12.75 -2.75
C GLU A 66 12.78 11.34 -2.26
N SER A 67 11.93 10.36 -2.63
CA SER A 67 12.05 8.98 -2.15
C SER A 67 12.50 7.98 -3.21
N ASP A 68 12.72 8.40 -4.46
CA ASP A 68 12.99 7.54 -5.63
C ASP A 68 11.94 6.42 -5.84
N ASN A 69 10.75 6.58 -5.25
CA ASN A 69 9.65 5.64 -5.38
C ASN A 69 8.72 6.09 -6.51
N SER A 70 8.80 5.42 -7.65
CA SER A 70 7.81 5.56 -8.71
C SER A 70 6.94 4.32 -8.77
N THR A 71 5.63 4.47 -8.65
CA THR A 71 4.68 3.37 -8.77
C THR A 71 3.73 3.63 -9.93
N TRP A 72 3.89 2.86 -11.00
CA TRP A 72 2.88 2.81 -12.06
C TRP A 72 1.73 1.95 -11.59
N THR A 73 0.60 2.58 -11.31
CA THR A 73 -0.53 1.91 -10.67
C THR A 73 -1.74 1.76 -11.57
N LYS A 74 -1.77 2.42 -12.73
CA LYS A 74 -2.96 2.44 -13.60
C LYS A 74 -2.64 2.13 -15.06
N TRP A 75 -3.38 1.21 -15.66
CA TRP A 75 -3.26 0.81 -17.04
C TRP A 75 -4.60 0.91 -17.76
N ALA A 76 -4.62 1.53 -18.94
CA ALA A 76 -5.76 1.51 -19.84
C ALA A 76 -5.68 0.28 -20.74
N LEU A 77 -6.75 -0.50 -20.80
CA LEU A 77 -6.84 -1.69 -21.63
C LEU A 77 -7.59 -1.35 -22.92
N GLY A 78 -7.13 -1.91 -24.04
CA GLY A 78 -7.76 -1.71 -25.34
C GLY A 78 -9.12 -2.36 -25.47
N TYR A 79 -9.93 -1.85 -26.38
CA TYR A 79 -11.34 -2.27 -26.59
C TYR A 79 -11.52 -3.64 -27.25
N GLU A 80 -10.48 -4.25 -27.75
CA GLU A 80 -10.56 -5.57 -28.37
C GLU A 80 -10.04 -6.62 -27.39
N LYS A 81 -10.58 -7.85 -27.44
CA LYS A 81 -10.19 -9.03 -26.63
C LYS A 81 -8.69 -9.38 -26.69
N LYS A 82 -7.86 -8.39 -26.89
CA LYS A 82 -6.44 -8.47 -27.04
C LYS A 82 -5.80 -8.48 -25.67
N LYS A 83 -4.89 -9.38 -25.46
CA LYS A 83 -4.06 -9.44 -24.28
C LYS A 83 -3.13 -8.22 -24.25
N THR A 84 -3.18 -7.46 -23.18
CA THR A 84 -2.36 -6.27 -22.99
C THR A 84 -1.34 -6.56 -21.89
N PRO A 85 -0.04 -6.38 -22.14
CA PRO A 85 0.96 -6.48 -21.10
C PRO A 85 0.81 -5.32 -20.10
N VAL A 86 0.79 -5.64 -18.82
CA VAL A 86 0.76 -4.66 -17.75
C VAL A 86 1.87 -4.96 -16.75
N TYR A 87 2.50 -3.93 -16.22
CA TYR A 87 3.62 -4.04 -15.32
C TYR A 87 3.32 -3.25 -14.03
N PHE A 88 3.57 -3.86 -12.89
CA PHE A 88 3.47 -3.18 -11.60
C PHE A 88 4.79 -3.31 -10.87
N VAL A 89 5.24 -2.23 -10.26
CA VAL A 89 6.53 -2.16 -9.58
C VAL A 89 6.31 -2.11 -8.08
N ASN A 90 6.77 -3.13 -7.36
CA ASN A 90 6.88 -3.09 -5.92
C ASN A 90 8.30 -2.65 -5.55
N ALA A 91 8.46 -1.39 -5.18
CA ALA A 91 9.73 -0.81 -4.74
C ALA A 91 10.00 -1.02 -3.24
N GLY A 92 9.12 -1.74 -2.53
CA GLY A 92 9.26 -2.05 -1.11
C GLY A 92 10.24 -3.19 -0.83
N TYR A 93 10.31 -3.56 0.44
CA TYR A 93 11.23 -4.61 0.93
C TYR A 93 10.56 -5.97 1.13
N THR A 94 9.26 -6.06 0.94
CA THR A 94 8.49 -7.30 1.09
C THR A 94 7.48 -7.45 -0.03
N SER A 95 7.02 -8.70 -0.26
CA SER A 95 5.88 -8.95 -1.15
C SER A 95 4.60 -8.39 -0.53
N ILE A 96 3.77 -7.77 -1.34
CA ILE A 96 2.55 -7.09 -0.92
C ILE A 96 1.32 -7.60 -1.66
N SER A 97 0.16 -7.56 -1.01
CA SER A 97 -1.13 -7.85 -1.65
C SER A 97 -1.82 -6.53 -1.97
N PRO A 98 -1.95 -6.17 -3.27
CA PRO A 98 -2.56 -4.92 -3.67
C PRO A 98 -4.10 -4.98 -3.56
N VAL A 99 -4.71 -3.81 -3.45
CA VAL A 99 -6.13 -3.62 -3.75
C VAL A 99 -6.24 -3.30 -5.23
N ILE A 100 -7.03 -4.08 -5.97
CA ILE A 100 -7.16 -3.95 -7.42
C ILE A 100 -8.50 -3.30 -7.74
N ILE A 101 -8.47 -2.19 -8.46
CA ILE A 101 -9.66 -1.45 -8.87
C ILE A 101 -9.81 -1.57 -10.38
N CYS A 102 -10.95 -2.11 -10.82
CA CYS A 102 -11.27 -2.31 -12.22
C CYS A 102 -12.49 -1.50 -12.64
N SER A 103 -12.41 -0.83 -13.80
CA SER A 103 -13.57 -0.12 -14.34
C SER A 103 -14.61 -1.08 -14.94
N GLU A 104 -14.19 -2.25 -15.38
CA GLU A 104 -15.01 -3.34 -15.94
C GLU A 104 -14.46 -4.69 -15.47
N ASP A 105 -15.16 -5.79 -15.76
CA ASP A 105 -14.67 -7.15 -15.49
C ASP A 105 -13.40 -7.42 -16.32
N ILE A 106 -12.31 -7.80 -15.66
CA ILE A 106 -10.97 -7.99 -16.23
C ILE A 106 -10.40 -9.33 -15.79
N THR A 107 -9.65 -9.96 -16.67
CA THR A 107 -8.85 -11.14 -16.34
C THR A 107 -7.38 -10.77 -16.34
N LEU A 108 -6.67 -11.05 -15.27
CA LEU A 108 -5.21 -10.97 -15.20
C LEU A 108 -4.60 -12.37 -15.22
N LYS A 109 -3.52 -12.53 -15.94
CA LYS A 109 -2.70 -13.74 -15.93
C LYS A 109 -1.28 -13.36 -15.55
N ASP A 110 -0.73 -14.01 -14.54
CA ASP A 110 0.66 -13.81 -14.11
C ASP A 110 1.66 -14.55 -15.01
N ALA A 111 2.95 -14.33 -14.75
CA ALA A 111 4.04 -14.99 -15.47
C ALA A 111 4.06 -16.52 -15.27
N ASN A 112 3.50 -17.03 -14.18
CA ASN A 112 3.41 -18.45 -13.85
C ASN A 112 2.20 -19.12 -14.52
N GLY A 113 1.33 -18.34 -15.15
CA GLY A 113 0.14 -18.84 -15.81
C GLY A 113 -1.12 -18.85 -14.94
N THR A 114 -1.06 -18.36 -13.70
CA THR A 114 -2.22 -18.25 -12.81
C THR A 114 -3.16 -17.18 -13.33
N ILE A 115 -4.45 -17.47 -13.33
CA ILE A 115 -5.48 -16.58 -13.86
C ILE A 115 -6.31 -16.04 -12.70
N TYR A 116 -6.43 -14.71 -12.64
CA TYR A 116 -7.22 -13.97 -11.66
C TYR A 116 -8.41 -13.31 -12.38
N TYR A 117 -9.62 -13.62 -11.92
CA TYR A 117 -10.86 -13.03 -12.44
C TYR A 117 -11.28 -11.87 -11.55
N LEU A 118 -11.12 -10.66 -12.04
CA LEU A 118 -11.43 -9.42 -11.34
C LEU A 118 -12.79 -8.89 -11.77
N LYS A 119 -13.56 -8.47 -10.79
CA LYS A 119 -14.86 -7.84 -11.02
C LYS A 119 -14.72 -6.33 -11.10
N LYS A 120 -15.66 -5.70 -11.79
CA LYS A 120 -15.81 -4.26 -11.77
C LYS A 120 -15.87 -3.74 -10.35
N GLY A 121 -15.12 -2.68 -10.05
CA GLY A 121 -14.98 -2.08 -8.74
C GLY A 121 -13.74 -2.57 -8.00
N GLU A 122 -13.80 -2.57 -6.69
CA GLU A 122 -12.69 -2.89 -5.79
C GLU A 122 -12.63 -4.40 -5.51
N ASN A 123 -11.44 -4.98 -5.75
CA ASN A 123 -11.13 -6.38 -5.48
C ASN A 123 -10.07 -6.42 -4.37
N LYS A 124 -10.46 -6.98 -3.22
CA LYS A 124 -9.63 -7.15 -2.02
C LYS A 124 -9.45 -8.63 -1.69
N ASP A 125 -8.52 -8.91 -0.80
CA ASP A 125 -8.26 -10.26 -0.25
C ASP A 125 -7.98 -11.32 -1.33
N PHE A 126 -7.27 -10.89 -2.34
CA PHE A 126 -6.90 -11.72 -3.46
C PHE A 126 -5.64 -12.54 -3.15
N ALA A 127 -5.54 -13.75 -3.72
CA ALA A 127 -4.32 -14.56 -3.67
C ALA A 127 -3.17 -13.96 -4.53
N LEU A 128 -3.41 -12.80 -5.20
CA LEU A 128 -2.41 -12.11 -5.98
C LEU A 128 -1.49 -11.31 -5.06
N THR A 129 -0.20 -11.55 -5.20
CA THR A 129 0.86 -10.80 -4.52
C THR A 129 1.79 -10.17 -5.55
N LEU A 130 2.29 -8.99 -5.24
CA LEU A 130 3.37 -8.35 -5.97
C LEU A 130 4.68 -8.65 -5.25
N ASP A 131 5.57 -9.37 -5.92
CA ASP A 131 6.93 -9.58 -5.42
C ASP A 131 7.77 -8.31 -5.55
N ILE A 132 8.88 -8.25 -4.84
CA ILE A 132 9.81 -7.12 -4.93
C ILE A 132 10.29 -6.95 -6.37
N GLY A 133 10.26 -5.73 -6.88
CA GLY A 133 10.65 -5.39 -8.24
C GLY A 133 9.48 -5.37 -9.22
N ILE A 134 9.76 -5.70 -10.48
CA ILE A 134 8.79 -5.62 -11.58
C ILE A 134 7.94 -6.89 -11.63
N ASN A 135 6.64 -6.72 -11.53
CA ASN A 135 5.65 -7.79 -11.68
C ASN A 135 4.94 -7.65 -13.02
N TYR A 136 4.97 -8.70 -13.80
CA TYR A 136 4.36 -8.76 -15.12
C TYR A 136 3.06 -9.53 -15.11
N PHE A 137 2.04 -8.98 -15.79
CA PHE A 137 0.77 -9.63 -16.03
C PHE A 137 0.31 -9.42 -17.47
N GLU A 138 -0.46 -10.36 -17.98
CA GLU A 138 -1.27 -10.18 -19.19
C GLU A 138 -2.70 -9.84 -18.75
N ALA A 139 -3.18 -8.66 -19.08
CA ALA A 139 -4.56 -8.24 -18.84
C ALA A 139 -5.43 -8.49 -20.06
N GLN A 140 -6.63 -9.01 -19.85
CA GLN A 140 -7.64 -9.19 -20.88
C GLN A 140 -8.98 -8.62 -20.39
N GLY A 141 -9.55 -7.72 -21.17
CA GLY A 141 -10.80 -7.03 -20.87
C GLY A 141 -10.81 -5.63 -21.46
N ASN A 142 -11.82 -4.86 -21.10
CA ASN A 142 -11.96 -3.47 -21.52
C ASN A 142 -11.85 -2.56 -20.29
N GLY A 143 -11.44 -1.30 -20.50
CA GLY A 143 -11.43 -0.29 -19.47
C GLY A 143 -10.06 -0.11 -18.81
N THR A 144 -10.04 0.10 -17.50
CA THR A 144 -8.81 0.36 -16.74
C THR A 144 -8.66 -0.62 -15.60
N VAL A 145 -7.42 -0.99 -15.32
CA VAL A 145 -7.01 -1.70 -14.12
C VAL A 145 -6.02 -0.81 -13.35
N ALA A 146 -6.27 -0.61 -12.07
CA ALA A 146 -5.38 0.10 -11.17
C ALA A 146 -5.07 -0.79 -9.97
N MET A 147 -3.84 -0.76 -9.49
CA MET A 147 -3.45 -1.41 -8.24
C MET A 147 -3.08 -0.35 -7.21
N HIS A 148 -3.69 -0.46 -6.05
CA HIS A 148 -3.42 0.40 -4.91
C HIS A 148 -2.72 -0.41 -3.82
N TYR A 149 -1.55 0.02 -3.41
CA TYR A 149 -0.73 -0.62 -2.39
C TYR A 149 0.20 0.40 -1.74
N SER A 150 0.60 0.11 -0.51
CA SER A 150 1.58 0.91 0.21
C SER A 150 2.90 0.16 0.25
N ASN A 151 3.95 0.78 -0.24
CA ASN A 151 5.30 0.22 -0.14
C ASN A 151 5.80 0.27 1.29
N GLU A 152 6.49 -0.79 1.71
CA GLU A 152 7.27 -0.80 2.95
C GLU A 152 8.62 -0.15 2.68
N VAL A 153 8.97 0.84 3.50
CA VAL A 153 10.25 1.55 3.40
C VAL A 153 11.01 1.50 4.72
N MET A 154 12.34 1.45 4.66
CA MET A 154 13.19 1.67 5.81
C MET A 154 13.39 3.18 5.99
N VAL A 155 13.00 3.69 7.16
CA VAL A 155 13.12 5.10 7.54
C VAL A 155 14.09 5.22 8.71
#